data_2eab051d74c370a244e384d71310c4af
#
_entry.id   2eab051d74c370a244e384d71310c4af
#
_cell.length_a   1.000
_cell.length_b   1.000
_cell.length_c   1.000
_cell.angle_alpha   90.00
_cell.angle_beta   90.00
_cell.angle_gamma   90.00
#
_symmetry.space_group_name_H-M   'P 1'
#
loop_
_entity.id
_entity.type
_entity.pdbx_description
1 polymer ?
#
loop_
_entity_poly.entity_id
_entity_poly.type
_entity_poly.pdbx_seq_one_letter_code
_entity_poly.pdbx_strand_id
1 'polypeptide(L)'
;MVDMQTWFGIQQLYANYASAVDSGKWDLWPEFFTEKCVYKLQPRENYERGFPLATMSLTSKGMLKDRVYGITETLYHDPYYQRHVVGAPIVRKVENGRIHSEANYAVFRTKYDKESTVFNVGRYLDVVVQTPEGLKFEERLCIYDSEMIPNSIIYPI
;
A
#
# COMPACT_ATOMS: atom_id res chain seq x y z
N MET A 1 -10.86 -16.84 13.84
CA MET A 1 -11.43 -15.49 14.03
C MET A 1 -10.46 -14.72 14.90
N VAL A 2 -10.12 -13.48 14.55
CA VAL A 2 -9.32 -12.61 15.43
C VAL A 2 -10.21 -11.97 16.48
N ASP A 3 -9.62 -11.63 17.63
CA ASP A 3 -10.32 -10.84 18.65
C ASP A 3 -10.49 -9.38 18.20
N MET A 4 -11.34 -8.65 18.90
CA MET A 4 -11.67 -7.26 18.58
C MET A 4 -10.44 -6.34 18.67
N GLN A 5 -9.55 -6.59 19.60
CA GLN A 5 -8.34 -5.77 19.78
C GLN A 5 -7.39 -5.92 18.58
N THR A 6 -7.18 -7.15 18.13
CA THR A 6 -6.37 -7.43 16.94
C THR A 6 -6.99 -6.82 15.69
N TRP A 7 -8.30 -6.97 15.51
CA TRP A 7 -9.00 -6.36 14.37
C TRP A 7 -8.89 -4.86 14.38
N PHE A 8 -9.10 -4.22 15.54
CA PHE A 8 -8.94 -2.77 15.68
C PHE A 8 -7.51 -2.33 15.38
N GLY A 9 -6.51 -3.11 15.84
CA GLY A 9 -5.10 -2.84 15.53
C GLY A 9 -4.81 -2.87 14.03
N ILE A 10 -5.39 -3.81 13.29
CA ILE A 10 -5.27 -3.88 11.83
C ILE A 10 -5.91 -2.64 11.17
N GLN A 11 -7.09 -2.26 11.63
CA GLN A 11 -7.76 -1.06 11.13
C GLN A 11 -6.92 0.21 11.38
N GLN A 12 -6.31 0.33 12.55
CA GLN A 12 -5.40 1.44 12.86
C GLN A 12 -4.14 1.41 11.97
N LEU A 13 -3.58 0.23 11.72
CA LEU A 13 -2.43 0.09 10.82
C LEU A 13 -2.77 0.62 9.41
N TYR A 14 -3.93 0.25 8.87
CA TYR A 14 -4.38 0.71 7.55
C TYR A 14 -4.61 2.23 7.54
N ALA A 15 -5.28 2.76 8.56
CA ALA A 15 -5.55 4.19 8.67
C ALA A 15 -4.25 5.02 8.81
N ASN A 16 -3.32 4.56 9.63
CA ASN A 16 -2.04 5.24 9.83
C ASN A 16 -1.16 5.19 8.56
N TYR A 17 -1.18 4.07 7.86
CA TYR A 17 -0.50 3.93 6.57
C TYR A 17 -1.03 4.96 5.56
N ALA A 18 -2.33 4.99 5.35
CA ALA A 18 -2.97 5.93 4.43
C ALA A 18 -2.68 7.39 4.81
N SER A 19 -2.77 7.72 6.10
CA SER A 19 -2.48 9.06 6.62
C SER A 19 -1.03 9.49 6.36
N ALA A 20 -0.07 8.60 6.58
CA ALA A 20 1.34 8.90 6.37
C ALA A 20 1.65 9.13 4.89
N VAL A 21 1.15 8.27 4.01
CA VAL A 21 1.35 8.38 2.56
C VAL A 21 0.67 9.63 2.01
N ASP A 22 -0.58 9.89 2.39
CA ASP A 22 -1.34 11.06 1.94
C ASP A 22 -0.75 12.39 2.44
N SER A 23 -0.04 12.36 3.56
CA SER A 23 0.64 13.53 4.13
C SER A 23 2.07 13.73 3.58
N GLY A 24 2.52 12.89 2.68
CA GLY A 24 3.88 12.95 2.12
C GLY A 24 4.98 12.65 3.15
N LYS A 25 4.65 11.95 4.22
CA LYS A 25 5.63 11.53 5.24
C LYS A 25 6.35 10.27 4.79
N TRP A 26 7.11 10.40 3.70
CA TRP A 26 7.72 9.28 3.00
C TRP A 26 8.67 8.46 3.87
N ASP A 27 9.38 9.09 4.80
CA ASP A 27 10.29 8.39 5.72
C ASP A 27 9.57 7.42 6.65
N LEU A 28 8.28 7.63 6.90
CA LEU A 28 7.46 6.72 7.71
C LEU A 28 6.98 5.50 6.93
N TRP A 29 6.89 5.59 5.62
CA TRP A 29 6.33 4.52 4.81
C TRP A 29 7.04 3.17 4.98
N PRO A 30 8.38 3.07 4.91
CA PRO A 30 9.06 1.79 5.16
C PRO A 30 8.85 1.23 6.57
N GLU A 31 8.56 2.10 7.55
CA GLU A 31 8.40 1.68 8.94
C GLU A 31 7.09 0.91 9.21
N PHE A 32 6.14 0.95 8.28
CA PHE A 32 4.96 0.08 8.32
C PHE A 32 5.26 -1.38 7.98
N PHE A 33 6.47 -1.69 7.52
CA PHE A 33 6.85 -2.99 7.02
C PHE A 33 7.93 -3.66 7.89
N THR A 34 7.97 -4.99 7.82
CA THR A 34 9.07 -5.77 8.39
C THR A 34 10.33 -5.66 7.53
N GLU A 35 11.50 -6.05 8.07
CA GLU A 35 12.77 -5.99 7.31
C GLU A 35 12.71 -6.82 6.02
N LYS A 36 12.21 -8.05 6.14
CA LYS A 36 11.88 -8.90 4.99
C LYS A 36 10.42 -8.69 4.66
N CYS A 37 10.16 -7.94 3.63
CA CYS A 37 8.81 -7.62 3.22
C CYS A 37 8.64 -7.69 1.71
N VAL A 38 7.38 -7.72 1.28
CA VAL A 38 7.01 -7.59 -0.12
C VAL A 38 5.99 -6.47 -0.24
N TYR A 39 6.30 -5.49 -1.08
CA TYR A 39 5.34 -4.50 -1.56
C TYR A 39 5.22 -4.64 -3.06
N LYS A 40 4.02 -4.91 -3.54
CA LYS A 40 3.78 -5.09 -4.97
C LYS A 40 2.56 -4.31 -5.41
N LEU A 41 2.70 -3.64 -6.55
CA LEU A 41 1.61 -2.95 -7.24
C LEU A 41 1.41 -3.65 -8.58
N GLN A 42 0.28 -4.30 -8.76
CA GLN A 42 0.07 -5.22 -9.87
C GLN A 42 -1.31 -5.05 -10.49
N PRO A 43 -1.41 -5.05 -11.84
CA PRO A 43 -2.70 -5.09 -12.51
C PRO A 43 -3.49 -6.36 -12.13
N ARG A 44 -4.79 -6.20 -11.94
CA ARG A 44 -5.70 -7.30 -11.62
C ARG A 44 -5.59 -8.46 -12.60
N GLU A 45 -5.53 -8.17 -13.90
CA GLU A 45 -5.41 -9.22 -14.93
C GLU A 45 -4.15 -10.08 -14.72
N ASN A 46 -3.00 -9.45 -14.45
CA ASN A 46 -1.76 -10.17 -14.22
C ASN A 46 -1.85 -11.05 -12.97
N TYR A 47 -2.44 -10.50 -11.90
CA TYR A 47 -2.61 -11.25 -10.66
C TYR A 47 -3.53 -12.46 -10.85
N GLU A 48 -4.70 -12.28 -11.46
CA GLU A 48 -5.69 -13.35 -11.68
C GLU A 48 -5.17 -14.46 -12.62
N ARG A 49 -4.32 -14.09 -13.58
CA ARG A 49 -3.68 -15.05 -14.48
C ARG A 49 -2.40 -15.69 -13.92
N GLY A 50 -1.97 -15.29 -12.74
CA GLY A 50 -0.72 -15.76 -12.14
C GLY A 50 0.53 -15.28 -12.87
N PHE A 51 0.46 -14.17 -13.62
CA PHE A 51 1.61 -13.58 -14.27
C PHE A 51 2.47 -12.81 -13.26
N PRO A 52 3.80 -12.92 -13.34
CA PRO A 52 4.68 -12.30 -12.34
C PRO A 52 4.87 -10.80 -12.52
N LEU A 53 4.54 -10.24 -13.68
CA LEU A 53 4.79 -8.85 -14.00
C LEU A 53 3.96 -7.92 -13.10
N ALA A 54 4.63 -6.96 -12.49
CA ALA A 54 4.05 -5.93 -11.65
C ALA A 54 4.56 -4.55 -12.09
N THR A 55 3.75 -3.53 -11.86
CA THR A 55 4.14 -2.13 -12.07
C THR A 55 5.24 -1.72 -11.11
N MET A 56 5.17 -2.22 -9.87
CA MET A 56 6.19 -2.03 -8.85
C MET A 56 6.31 -3.32 -8.03
N SER A 57 7.54 -3.75 -7.76
CA SER A 57 7.82 -4.91 -6.92
C SER A 57 9.07 -4.64 -6.09
N LEU A 58 8.87 -4.49 -4.79
CA LEU A 58 9.91 -4.19 -3.82
C LEU A 58 9.91 -5.32 -2.78
N THR A 59 11.05 -5.98 -2.59
CA THR A 59 11.13 -7.24 -1.84
C THR A 59 11.94 -7.14 -0.56
N SER A 60 12.22 -5.92 -0.11
CA SER A 60 12.88 -5.67 1.17
C SER A 60 12.58 -4.24 1.66
N LYS A 61 12.72 -4.01 2.95
CA LYS A 61 12.63 -2.66 3.53
C LYS A 61 13.68 -1.71 2.94
N GLY A 62 14.87 -2.24 2.61
CA GLY A 62 15.90 -1.47 1.90
C GLY A 62 15.41 -0.94 0.56
N MET A 63 14.73 -1.76 -0.23
CA MET A 63 14.14 -1.31 -1.50
C MET A 63 13.05 -0.27 -1.31
N LEU A 64 12.25 -0.34 -0.23
CA LEU A 64 11.29 0.71 0.11
C LEU A 64 12.00 2.03 0.40
N LYS A 65 13.10 2.00 1.15
CA LYS A 65 13.91 3.20 1.44
C LYS A 65 14.55 3.77 0.18
N ASP A 66 15.02 2.92 -0.73
CA ASP A 66 15.54 3.36 -2.03
C ASP A 66 14.44 4.05 -2.86
N ARG A 67 13.20 3.55 -2.79
CA ARG A 67 12.07 4.21 -3.44
C ARG A 67 11.76 5.57 -2.84
N VAL A 68 11.82 5.71 -1.51
CA VAL A 68 11.68 7.00 -0.83
C VAL A 68 12.76 7.97 -1.28
N TYR A 69 14.01 7.54 -1.34
CA TYR A 69 15.10 8.34 -1.88
C TYR A 69 14.81 8.79 -3.33
N GLY A 70 14.31 7.88 -4.16
CA GLY A 70 13.90 8.20 -5.51
C GLY A 70 12.84 9.31 -5.56
N ILE A 71 11.80 9.22 -4.73
CA ILE A 71 10.72 10.21 -4.67
C ILE A 71 11.23 11.58 -4.24
N THR A 72 12.10 11.63 -3.24
CA THR A 72 12.54 12.90 -2.62
C THR A 72 13.71 13.55 -3.34
N GLU A 73 14.61 12.77 -3.94
CA GLU A 73 15.90 13.28 -4.41
C GLU A 73 16.13 13.15 -5.91
N THR A 74 15.57 12.16 -6.59
CA THR A 74 15.96 11.84 -7.97
C THR A 74 14.85 11.88 -8.99
N LEU A 75 13.61 11.54 -8.63
CA LEU A 75 12.51 11.53 -9.58
C LEU A 75 12.01 12.95 -9.84
N TYR A 76 12.06 13.35 -11.10
CA TYR A 76 11.43 14.59 -11.53
C TYR A 76 9.99 14.30 -11.96
N HIS A 77 9.02 14.89 -11.28
CA HIS A 77 7.61 14.70 -11.55
C HIS A 77 6.82 15.96 -11.20
N ASP A 78 5.63 16.06 -11.75
CA ASP A 78 4.66 17.10 -11.41
C ASP A 78 3.97 16.74 -10.08
N PRO A 79 4.21 17.50 -8.98
CA PRO A 79 3.67 17.17 -7.68
C PRO A 79 2.14 17.13 -7.68
N TYR A 80 1.60 16.24 -6.88
CA TYR A 80 0.16 16.10 -6.69
C TYR A 80 -0.18 15.67 -5.26
N TYR A 81 -1.38 16.00 -4.85
CA TYR A 81 -1.96 15.43 -3.64
C TYR A 81 -2.62 14.10 -3.98
N GLN A 82 -2.49 13.13 -3.11
CA GLN A 82 -3.31 11.94 -3.17
C GLN A 82 -4.08 11.73 -1.89
N ARG A 83 -5.19 11.04 -1.99
CA ARG A 83 -6.08 10.74 -0.89
C ARG A 83 -6.54 9.30 -0.99
N HIS A 84 -6.17 8.49 0.00
CA HIS A 84 -6.62 7.12 0.12
C HIS A 84 -7.97 7.05 0.83
N VAL A 85 -8.91 6.34 0.25
CA VAL A 85 -10.15 5.92 0.91
C VAL A 85 -10.10 4.39 0.99
N VAL A 86 -9.96 3.88 2.20
CA VAL A 86 -9.75 2.45 2.45
C VAL A 86 -10.95 1.90 3.19
N GLY A 87 -11.50 0.81 2.68
CA GLY A 87 -12.60 0.10 3.34
C GLY A 87 -12.15 -0.60 4.62
N ALA A 88 -13.13 -1.03 5.42
CA ALA A 88 -12.83 -1.82 6.62
C ALA A 88 -12.08 -3.11 6.24
N PRO A 89 -11.00 -3.46 6.95
CA PRO A 89 -10.25 -4.67 6.66
C PRO A 89 -11.06 -5.93 7.00
N ILE A 90 -10.94 -6.91 6.13
CA ILE A 90 -11.51 -8.25 6.33
C ILE A 90 -10.36 -9.20 6.64
N VAL A 91 -10.40 -9.85 7.80
CA VAL A 91 -9.46 -10.90 8.14
C VAL A 91 -9.95 -12.23 7.56
N ARG A 92 -9.17 -12.81 6.66
CA ARG A 92 -9.52 -14.05 5.96
C ARG A 92 -9.06 -15.28 6.74
N LYS A 93 -7.85 -15.25 7.26
CA LYS A 93 -7.30 -16.34 8.06
C LYS A 93 -6.16 -15.86 8.97
N VAL A 94 -5.89 -16.64 9.98
CA VAL A 94 -4.69 -16.51 10.82
C VAL A 94 -3.97 -17.85 10.82
N GLU A 95 -2.71 -17.85 10.47
CA GLU A 95 -1.91 -19.06 10.33
C GLU A 95 -0.46 -18.77 10.71
N ASN A 96 0.07 -19.53 11.66
CA ASN A 96 1.47 -19.38 12.11
C ASN A 96 1.86 -17.94 12.51
N GLY A 97 0.96 -17.22 13.19
CA GLY A 97 1.20 -15.83 13.60
C GLY A 97 1.05 -14.80 12.48
N ARG A 98 0.72 -15.22 11.27
CA ARG A 98 0.45 -14.36 10.11
C ARG A 98 -1.05 -14.15 9.99
N ILE A 99 -1.44 -12.89 9.88
CA ILE A 99 -2.83 -12.48 9.72
C ILE A 99 -3.02 -12.09 8.25
N HIS A 100 -3.78 -12.87 7.51
CA HIS A 100 -4.13 -12.56 6.13
C HIS A 100 -5.36 -11.69 6.13
N SER A 101 -5.20 -10.46 5.66
CA SER A 101 -6.27 -9.47 5.60
C SER A 101 -6.37 -8.84 4.21
N GLU A 102 -7.53 -8.31 3.91
CA GLU A 102 -7.77 -7.58 2.66
C GLU A 102 -8.67 -6.37 2.92
N ALA A 103 -8.55 -5.36 2.09
CA ALA A 103 -9.44 -4.20 2.07
C ALA A 103 -9.53 -3.62 0.67
N ASN A 104 -10.69 -3.08 0.33
CA ASN A 104 -10.83 -2.29 -0.88
C ASN A 104 -10.22 -0.91 -0.68
N TYR A 105 -9.68 -0.33 -1.72
CA TYR A 105 -9.17 1.03 -1.69
C TYR A 105 -9.53 1.81 -2.94
N ALA A 106 -9.61 3.11 -2.79
CA ALA A 106 -9.60 4.07 -3.89
C ALA A 106 -8.60 5.17 -3.56
N VAL A 107 -7.75 5.52 -4.51
CA VAL A 107 -6.82 6.63 -4.41
C VAL A 107 -7.26 7.72 -5.36
N PHE A 108 -7.51 8.90 -4.82
CA PHE A 108 -7.82 10.10 -5.58
C PHE A 108 -6.55 10.92 -5.76
N ARG A 109 -6.44 11.61 -6.88
CA ARG A 109 -5.34 12.51 -7.18
C ARG A 109 -5.86 13.91 -7.48
N THR A 110 -5.20 14.91 -6.90
CA THR A 110 -5.50 16.31 -7.15
C THR A 110 -4.20 17.05 -7.49
N LYS A 111 -4.09 17.52 -8.71
CA LYS A 111 -3.03 18.42 -9.13
C LYS A 111 -3.42 19.87 -8.90
N TYR A 112 -2.41 20.77 -8.82
CA TYR A 112 -2.65 22.19 -8.68
C TYR A 112 -3.56 22.71 -9.82
N ASP A 113 -4.55 23.50 -9.48
CA ASP A 113 -5.57 24.05 -10.40
C ASP A 113 -6.34 23.01 -11.23
N LYS A 114 -6.44 21.78 -10.74
CA LYS A 114 -7.18 20.71 -11.41
C LYS A 114 -8.23 20.10 -10.47
N GLU A 115 -9.23 19.53 -11.07
CA GLU A 115 -10.21 18.74 -10.33
C GLU A 115 -9.59 17.48 -9.75
N SER A 116 -10.15 17.00 -8.64
CA SER A 116 -9.79 15.71 -8.10
C SER A 116 -10.29 14.59 -9.02
N THR A 117 -9.44 13.64 -9.31
CA THR A 117 -9.74 12.51 -10.17
C THR A 117 -9.53 11.19 -9.45
N VAL A 118 -10.22 10.16 -9.86
CA VAL A 118 -9.90 8.80 -9.44
C VAL A 118 -8.58 8.42 -10.11
N PHE A 119 -7.60 8.01 -9.31
CA PHE A 119 -6.26 7.70 -9.81
C PHE A 119 -5.96 6.21 -9.84
N ASN A 120 -6.28 5.50 -8.78
CA ASN A 120 -6.04 4.06 -8.67
C ASN A 120 -7.09 3.44 -7.77
N VAL A 121 -7.68 2.35 -8.21
CA VAL A 121 -8.75 1.64 -7.50
C VAL A 121 -8.46 0.16 -7.50
N GLY A 122 -8.63 -0.49 -6.36
CA GLY A 122 -8.40 -1.91 -6.26
C GLY A 122 -8.58 -2.45 -4.85
N ARG A 123 -7.78 -3.45 -4.53
CA ARG A 123 -7.79 -4.06 -3.20
C ARG A 123 -6.37 -4.34 -2.73
N TYR A 124 -6.19 -4.25 -1.43
CA TYR A 124 -5.02 -4.76 -0.74
C TYR A 124 -5.22 -6.22 -0.40
N LEU A 125 -4.19 -7.02 -0.64
CA LEU A 125 -4.06 -8.37 -0.10
C LEU A 125 -2.81 -8.36 0.77
N ASP A 126 -3.00 -8.48 2.07
CA ASP A 126 -1.95 -8.22 3.04
C ASP A 126 -1.67 -9.42 3.93
N VAL A 127 -0.41 -9.53 4.33
CA VAL A 127 0.02 -10.37 5.46
C VAL A 127 0.54 -9.45 6.54
N VAL A 128 -0.15 -9.44 7.67
CA VAL A 128 0.19 -8.63 8.84
C VAL A 128 0.74 -9.52 9.94
N VAL A 129 1.80 -9.08 10.59
CA VAL A 129 2.44 -9.79 11.71
C VAL A 129 2.61 -8.89 12.92
N GLN A 130 2.58 -9.51 14.11
CA GLN A 130 2.91 -8.82 15.35
C GLN A 130 4.42 -8.75 15.52
N THR A 131 4.94 -7.56 15.77
CA THR A 131 6.35 -7.30 16.09
C THR A 131 6.45 -6.66 17.48
N PRO A 132 7.66 -6.55 18.07
CA PRO A 132 7.85 -5.79 19.31
C PRO A 132 7.41 -4.32 19.22
N GLU A 133 7.39 -3.77 18.00
CA GLU A 133 7.00 -2.38 17.72
C GLU A 133 5.53 -2.22 17.32
N GLY A 134 4.76 -3.31 17.31
CA GLY A 134 3.36 -3.34 16.91
C GLY A 134 3.10 -4.15 15.63
N LEU A 135 1.92 -4.01 15.08
CA LEU A 135 1.54 -4.69 13.83
C LEU A 135 2.26 -4.04 12.64
N LYS A 136 2.81 -4.89 11.77
CA LYS A 136 3.47 -4.47 10.53
C LYS A 136 3.07 -5.36 9.36
N PHE A 137 3.17 -4.81 8.17
CA PHE A 137 3.02 -5.61 6.94
C PHE A 137 4.29 -6.44 6.69
N GLU A 138 4.12 -7.74 6.56
CA GLU A 138 5.12 -8.63 5.96
C GLU A 138 4.95 -8.63 4.43
N GLU A 139 3.70 -8.57 3.97
CA GLU A 139 3.35 -8.43 2.55
C GLU A 139 2.22 -7.42 2.39
N ARG A 140 2.31 -6.60 1.36
CA ARG A 140 1.21 -5.78 0.84
C ARG A 140 1.17 -5.87 -0.66
N LEU A 141 0.13 -6.50 -1.19
CA LEU A 141 -0.14 -6.54 -2.61
C LEU A 141 -1.27 -5.55 -2.93
N CYS A 142 -0.96 -4.54 -3.72
CA CYS A 142 -1.95 -3.59 -4.22
C CYS A 142 -2.39 -4.07 -5.61
N ILE A 143 -3.54 -4.72 -5.67
CA ILE A 143 -4.09 -5.26 -6.91
C ILE A 143 -5.09 -4.26 -7.45
N TYR A 144 -4.73 -3.55 -8.52
CA TYR A 144 -5.55 -2.47 -9.05
C TYR A 144 -6.34 -2.89 -10.29
N ASP A 145 -7.55 -2.34 -10.39
CA ASP A 145 -8.53 -2.66 -11.42
C ASP A 145 -8.32 -1.83 -12.70
N SER A 146 -7.77 -0.62 -12.57
CA SER A 146 -7.60 0.33 -13.68
C SER A 146 -6.56 -0.18 -14.67
N GLU A 147 -6.92 -0.35 -15.92
CA GLU A 147 -5.96 -0.70 -16.99
C GLU A 147 -5.13 0.53 -17.43
N MET A 148 -5.69 1.72 -17.29
CA MET A 148 -5.06 2.97 -17.69
C MET A 148 -4.55 3.74 -16.47
N ILE A 149 -3.25 3.98 -16.43
CA ILE A 149 -2.61 4.80 -15.42
C ILE A 149 -2.22 6.13 -16.07
N PRO A 150 -2.77 7.28 -15.61
CA PRO A 150 -2.36 8.57 -16.15
C PRO A 150 -0.89 8.88 -15.79
N ASN A 151 -0.02 8.98 -16.78
CA ASN A 151 1.43 9.14 -16.64
C ASN A 151 2.09 7.93 -15.94
N SER A 152 2.41 8.08 -14.67
CA SER A 152 3.07 7.03 -13.88
C SER A 152 2.63 7.09 -12.42
N ILE A 153 2.85 5.99 -11.71
CA ILE A 153 2.64 5.92 -10.27
C ILE A 153 3.98 6.23 -9.60
N ILE A 154 4.06 7.37 -8.95
CA ILE A 154 5.27 7.85 -8.26
C ILE A 154 5.21 7.50 -6.78
N TYR A 155 4.15 7.95 -6.12
CA TYR A 155 3.94 7.73 -4.69
C TYR A 155 3.35 6.35 -4.41
N PRO A 156 3.62 5.78 -3.23
CA PRO A 156 3.01 4.51 -2.80
C PRO A 156 1.47 4.55 -2.80
N ILE A 157 0.88 3.42 -3.10
CA ILE A 157 -0.56 3.16 -3.06
C ILE A 157 -0.93 2.49 -1.75
#